data_d2b6d29cddc633788b7aad7ba525b806
#
_entry.id   d2b6d29cddc633788b7aad7ba525b806
#
_cell.length_a   1.000
_cell.length_b   1.000
_cell.length_c   1.000
_cell.angle_alpha   90.00
_cell.angle_beta   90.00
_cell.angle_gamma   90.00
#
_symmetry.space_group_name_H-M   'P 1'
#
loop_
_entity.id
_entity.type
_entity.pdbx_description
1 polymer ?
#
loop_
_entity_poly.entity_id
_entity_poly.type
_entity_poly.pdbx_seq_one_letter_code
_entity_poly.pdbx_strand_id
1 'polypeptide(L)'
;MESSAEGEPFAERELRSAENFAAAASAAGVRRVCYLGGLVPTDRAPSQHLASRLAVEEALLESAPEAFALRASIVISAQSRSFRFLVRLLERSPLLPLPDWRDFRTQPIDGRDVVAYLKAAGLSPAPHGRHVLDIAGPDNVTYGQLIQRIADAMLLGRPTLELPFSITPVASVV
;
A
#
# COMPACT_ATOMS: atom_id res chain seq x y z
N MET A 1 -17.44 -26.32 -18.11
CA MET A 1 -17.58 -24.86 -18.24
C MET A 1 -16.51 -24.21 -17.39
N GLU A 2 -15.28 -24.27 -17.89
CA GLU A 2 -14.10 -23.63 -17.30
C GLU A 2 -13.50 -22.75 -18.38
N SER A 3 -13.79 -21.46 -18.34
CA SER A 3 -12.98 -20.48 -19.07
C SER A 3 -13.48 -19.05 -18.77
N SER A 4 -13.17 -18.51 -17.61
CA SER A 4 -13.45 -17.09 -17.35
C SER A 4 -12.37 -16.41 -16.50
N ALA A 5 -11.29 -17.07 -16.13
CA ALA A 5 -10.29 -16.49 -15.22
C ALA A 5 -9.05 -15.91 -15.92
N GLU A 6 -8.84 -16.15 -17.20
CA GLU A 6 -7.58 -15.79 -17.90
C GLU A 6 -7.61 -14.45 -18.66
N GLY A 7 -8.68 -13.69 -18.64
CA GLY A 7 -8.80 -12.46 -19.43
C GLY A 7 -9.24 -11.20 -18.67
N GLU A 8 -9.57 -11.31 -17.37
CA GLU A 8 -10.12 -10.19 -16.63
C GLU A 8 -8.99 -9.26 -16.10
N PRO A 9 -9.09 -7.93 -16.28
CA PRO A 9 -8.14 -6.98 -15.73
C PRO A 9 -7.97 -7.15 -14.21
N PHE A 10 -6.74 -6.99 -13.73
CA PHE A 10 -6.41 -7.16 -12.31
C PHE A 10 -7.33 -6.33 -11.39
N ALA A 11 -7.63 -5.09 -11.78
CA ALA A 11 -8.48 -4.17 -11.03
C ALA A 11 -9.92 -4.69 -10.86
N GLU A 12 -10.52 -5.27 -11.92
CA GLU A 12 -11.88 -5.82 -11.86
C GLU A 12 -11.94 -7.05 -10.96
N ARG A 13 -10.95 -7.92 -11.05
CA ARG A 13 -10.84 -9.11 -10.20
C ARG A 13 -10.65 -8.75 -8.73
N GLU A 14 -9.84 -7.71 -8.44
CA GLU A 14 -9.62 -7.22 -7.09
C GLU A 14 -10.91 -6.63 -6.50
N LEU A 15 -11.62 -5.79 -7.25
CA LEU A 15 -12.90 -5.21 -6.84
C LEU A 15 -13.96 -6.29 -6.61
N ARG A 16 -14.13 -7.23 -7.53
CA ARG A 16 -15.08 -8.33 -7.37
C ARG A 16 -14.78 -9.18 -6.12
N SER A 17 -13.50 -9.39 -5.81
CA SER A 17 -13.12 -10.10 -4.58
C SER A 17 -13.52 -9.32 -3.33
N ALA A 18 -13.38 -8.00 -3.34
CA ALA A 18 -13.80 -7.14 -2.25
C ALA A 18 -15.34 -7.11 -2.10
N GLU A 19 -16.07 -7.03 -3.19
CA GLU A 19 -17.55 -7.07 -3.19
C GLU A 19 -18.06 -8.41 -2.66
N ASN A 20 -17.47 -9.53 -3.05
CA ASN A 20 -17.82 -10.85 -2.53
C ASN A 20 -17.55 -10.95 -1.01
N PHE A 21 -16.40 -10.42 -0.56
CA PHE A 21 -16.11 -10.34 0.87
C PHE A 21 -17.12 -9.45 1.61
N ALA A 22 -17.41 -8.27 1.07
CA ALA A 22 -18.37 -7.32 1.63
C ALA A 22 -19.76 -7.94 1.80
N ALA A 23 -20.25 -8.62 0.76
CA ALA A 23 -21.54 -9.32 0.78
C ALA A 23 -21.55 -10.45 1.84
N ALA A 24 -20.47 -11.23 1.91
CA ALA A 24 -20.37 -12.30 2.92
C ALA A 24 -20.27 -11.75 4.35
N ALA A 25 -19.51 -10.68 4.57
CA ALA A 25 -19.39 -10.02 5.87
C ALA A 25 -20.76 -9.46 6.34
N SER A 26 -21.47 -8.79 5.46
CA SER A 26 -22.82 -8.27 5.73
C SER A 26 -23.80 -9.40 6.04
N ALA A 27 -23.84 -10.45 5.23
CA ALA A 27 -24.72 -11.61 5.43
C ALA A 27 -24.42 -12.35 6.75
N ALA A 28 -23.15 -12.40 7.16
CA ALA A 28 -22.72 -13.00 8.43
C ALA A 28 -22.93 -12.09 9.65
N GLY A 29 -23.43 -10.86 9.48
CA GLY A 29 -23.62 -9.92 10.57
C GLY A 29 -22.29 -9.43 11.20
N VAL A 30 -21.23 -9.34 10.41
CA VAL A 30 -19.94 -8.83 10.88
C VAL A 30 -20.12 -7.39 11.35
N ARG A 31 -19.79 -7.11 12.59
CA ARG A 31 -19.96 -5.77 13.18
C ARG A 31 -18.91 -4.78 12.73
N ARG A 32 -17.69 -5.25 12.48
CA ARG A 32 -16.56 -4.36 12.19
C ARG A 32 -15.66 -4.94 11.11
N VAL A 33 -15.29 -4.10 10.15
CA VAL A 33 -14.31 -4.39 9.10
C VAL A 33 -13.19 -3.36 9.17
N CYS A 34 -11.93 -3.84 9.09
CA CYS A 34 -10.75 -2.99 9.01
C CYS A 34 -10.00 -3.30 7.72
N TYR A 35 -9.75 -2.28 6.92
CA TYR A 35 -9.01 -2.38 5.66
C TYR A 35 -7.69 -1.61 5.75
N LEU A 36 -6.63 -2.16 5.19
CA LEU A 36 -5.36 -1.48 5.01
C LEU A 36 -5.22 -1.06 3.55
N GLY A 37 -5.37 0.23 3.31
CA GLY A 37 -5.23 0.87 2.00
C GLY A 37 -3.91 1.62 1.82
N GLY A 38 -3.81 2.35 0.70
CA GLY A 38 -2.70 3.25 0.40
C GLY A 38 -3.04 4.70 0.64
N LEU A 39 -2.05 5.53 0.94
CA LEU A 39 -2.21 6.98 1.03
C LEU A 39 -2.71 7.56 -0.31
N VAL A 40 -3.67 8.48 -0.21
CA VAL A 40 -4.23 9.17 -1.36
C VAL A 40 -3.57 10.53 -1.49
N PRO A 41 -2.94 10.87 -2.64
CA PRO A 41 -2.38 12.19 -2.84
C PRO A 41 -3.50 13.24 -2.86
N THR A 42 -3.24 14.39 -2.24
CA THR A 42 -4.17 15.52 -2.18
C THR A 42 -3.94 16.55 -3.30
N ASP A 43 -2.78 16.47 -3.95
CA ASP A 43 -2.28 17.44 -4.93
C ASP A 43 -2.42 16.99 -6.40
N ARG A 44 -2.86 15.75 -6.62
CA ARG A 44 -3.00 15.17 -7.96
C ARG A 44 -4.02 14.04 -7.99
N ALA A 45 -4.49 13.69 -9.18
CA ALA A 45 -5.35 12.53 -9.37
C ALA A 45 -4.62 11.23 -8.98
N PRO A 46 -5.33 10.26 -8.35
CA PRO A 46 -4.76 8.97 -8.03
C PRO A 46 -4.32 8.23 -9.31
N SER A 47 -3.24 7.46 -9.22
CA SER A 47 -2.87 6.54 -10.29
C SER A 47 -3.97 5.49 -10.51
N GLN A 48 -3.99 4.83 -11.67
CA GLN A 48 -4.97 3.77 -11.96
C GLN A 48 -4.96 2.66 -10.90
N HIS A 49 -3.77 2.28 -10.42
CA HIS A 49 -3.62 1.32 -9.33
C HIS A 49 -4.23 1.81 -8.02
N LEU A 50 -4.02 3.08 -7.67
CA LEU A 50 -4.60 3.67 -6.46
C LEU A 50 -6.12 3.85 -6.58
N ALA A 51 -6.62 4.19 -7.76
CA ALA A 51 -8.05 4.27 -8.02
C ALA A 51 -8.74 2.90 -7.83
N SER A 52 -8.12 1.80 -8.29
CA SER A 52 -8.59 0.44 -8.01
C SER A 52 -8.65 0.15 -6.51
N ARG A 53 -7.61 0.54 -5.76
CA ARG A 53 -7.58 0.38 -4.30
C ARG A 53 -8.67 1.18 -3.58
N LEU A 54 -8.99 2.38 -4.07
CA LEU A 54 -10.07 3.19 -3.53
C LEU A 54 -11.45 2.57 -3.79
N ALA A 55 -11.67 1.95 -4.94
CA ALA A 55 -12.90 1.21 -5.21
C ALA A 55 -13.08 0.01 -4.26
N VAL A 56 -11.99 -0.73 -3.99
CA VAL A 56 -11.97 -1.79 -2.98
C VAL A 56 -12.27 -1.24 -1.58
N GLU A 57 -11.64 -0.13 -1.22
CA GLU A 57 -11.87 0.53 0.08
C GLU A 57 -13.34 0.89 0.27
N GLU A 58 -13.97 1.50 -0.73
CA GLU A 58 -15.37 1.90 -0.67
C GLU A 58 -16.30 0.68 -0.47
N ALA A 59 -16.10 -0.39 -1.24
CA ALA A 59 -16.88 -1.62 -1.09
C ALA A 59 -16.76 -2.22 0.33
N LEU A 60 -15.56 -2.18 0.92
CA LEU A 60 -15.32 -2.70 2.26
C LEU A 60 -15.86 -1.77 3.36
N LEU A 61 -15.83 -0.45 3.16
CA LEU A 61 -16.39 0.51 4.10
C LEU A 61 -17.93 0.42 4.18
N GLU A 62 -18.57 -0.13 3.15
CA GLU A 62 -20.02 -0.35 3.14
C GLU A 62 -20.45 -1.67 3.77
N SER A 63 -19.53 -2.58 4.06
CA SER A 63 -19.81 -3.96 4.42
C SER A 63 -20.22 -4.20 5.87
N ALA A 64 -20.01 -3.23 6.76
CA ALA A 64 -20.26 -3.37 8.19
C ALA A 64 -20.75 -2.06 8.85
N PRO A 65 -21.47 -2.13 9.98
CA PRO A 65 -21.89 -0.94 10.74
C PRO A 65 -20.73 -0.07 11.25
N GLU A 66 -19.57 -0.68 11.49
CA GLU A 66 -18.34 -0.03 11.88
C GLU A 66 -17.25 -0.42 10.89
N ALA A 67 -16.74 0.52 10.11
CA ALA A 67 -15.74 0.22 9.09
C ALA A 67 -14.57 1.21 9.16
N PHE A 68 -13.35 0.66 9.10
CA PHE A 68 -12.11 1.43 9.15
C PHE A 68 -11.28 1.19 7.90
N ALA A 69 -10.87 2.26 7.24
CA ALA A 69 -9.81 2.26 6.26
C ALA A 69 -8.58 2.95 6.87
N LEU A 70 -7.50 2.20 7.05
CA LEU A 70 -6.20 2.71 7.46
C LEU A 70 -5.36 2.85 6.20
N ARG A 71 -5.04 4.08 5.81
CA ARG A 71 -4.24 4.37 4.62
C ARG A 71 -2.79 4.54 5.01
N ALA A 72 -1.94 3.64 4.56
CA ALA A 72 -0.50 3.66 4.85
C ALA A 72 0.32 4.01 3.59
N SER A 73 1.46 4.65 3.81
CA SER A 73 2.50 4.79 2.82
C SER A 73 3.29 3.47 2.69
N ILE A 74 4.58 3.54 2.36
CA ILE A 74 5.41 2.34 2.26
C ILE A 74 5.58 1.67 3.63
N VAL A 75 5.18 0.42 3.72
CA VAL A 75 5.32 -0.38 4.94
C VAL A 75 6.68 -1.08 4.94
N ILE A 76 7.52 -0.76 5.92
CA ILE A 76 8.83 -1.38 6.12
C ILE A 76 8.65 -2.66 6.95
N SER A 77 8.77 -3.80 6.28
CA SER A 77 8.62 -5.12 6.90
C SER A 77 9.23 -6.20 6.01
N ALA A 78 9.72 -7.26 6.62
CA ALA A 78 10.23 -8.43 5.90
C ALA A 78 9.15 -9.11 5.02
N GLN A 79 7.87 -8.94 5.33
CA GLN A 79 6.74 -9.46 4.56
C GLN A 79 6.23 -8.46 3.51
N SER A 80 6.61 -7.18 3.57
CA SER A 80 6.19 -6.17 2.61
C SER A 80 6.78 -6.43 1.22
N ARG A 81 5.92 -6.64 0.22
CA ARG A 81 6.35 -6.86 -1.16
C ARG A 81 7.10 -5.65 -1.72
N SER A 82 6.58 -4.46 -1.51
CA SER A 82 7.18 -3.20 -2.00
C SER A 82 8.56 -2.98 -1.36
N PHE A 83 8.70 -3.17 -0.05
CA PHE A 83 9.97 -3.03 0.63
C PHE A 83 10.99 -4.09 0.18
N ARG A 84 10.56 -5.36 0.09
CA ARG A 84 11.41 -6.44 -0.42
C ARG A 84 11.85 -6.22 -1.87
N PHE A 85 10.99 -5.63 -2.70
CA PHE A 85 11.37 -5.24 -4.06
C PHE A 85 12.50 -4.21 -4.05
N LEU A 86 12.38 -3.14 -3.24
CA LEU A 86 13.43 -2.13 -3.11
C LEU A 86 14.75 -2.75 -2.63
N VAL A 87 14.71 -3.58 -1.59
CA VAL A 87 15.90 -4.27 -1.08
C VAL A 87 16.55 -5.11 -2.17
N ARG A 88 15.80 -5.96 -2.87
CA ARG A 88 16.33 -6.80 -3.96
C ARG A 88 16.86 -5.98 -5.13
N LEU A 89 16.22 -4.88 -5.46
CA LEU A 89 16.70 -3.96 -6.50
C LEU A 89 18.08 -3.44 -6.12
N LEU A 90 18.24 -2.99 -4.88
CA LEU A 90 19.51 -2.47 -4.37
C LEU A 90 20.58 -3.56 -4.28
N GLU A 91 20.25 -4.77 -3.83
CA GLU A 91 21.19 -5.89 -3.77
C GLU A 91 21.80 -6.21 -5.14
N ARG A 92 20.97 -6.19 -6.18
CA ARG A 92 21.36 -6.63 -7.53
C ARG A 92 21.92 -5.52 -8.42
N SER A 93 21.70 -4.26 -8.07
CA SER A 93 22.14 -3.14 -8.89
C SER A 93 23.57 -2.74 -8.54
N PRO A 94 24.49 -2.62 -9.50
CA PRO A 94 25.86 -2.13 -9.24
C PRO A 94 25.88 -0.63 -8.92
N LEU A 95 24.84 0.10 -9.24
CA LEU A 95 24.63 1.52 -8.98
C LEU A 95 23.31 1.69 -8.21
N LEU A 96 23.18 2.75 -7.41
CA LEU A 96 21.93 3.11 -6.75
C LEU A 96 20.98 3.76 -7.79
N PRO A 97 19.89 3.08 -8.21
CA PRO A 97 18.97 3.66 -9.17
C PRO A 97 18.10 4.70 -8.48
N LEU A 98 18.15 5.94 -8.93
CA LEU A 98 17.26 7.02 -8.50
C LEU A 98 16.25 7.30 -9.62
N PRO A 99 15.00 6.82 -9.51
CA PRO A 99 13.99 7.04 -10.52
C PRO A 99 13.50 8.50 -10.54
N ASP A 100 12.72 8.88 -11.57
CA ASP A 100 12.15 10.21 -11.75
C ASP A 100 11.27 10.66 -10.57
N TRP A 101 10.66 9.72 -9.85
CA TRP A 101 9.85 9.99 -8.65
C TRP A 101 10.67 10.07 -7.34
N ARG A 102 12.00 10.12 -7.42
CA ARG A 102 12.91 10.18 -6.25
C ARG A 102 12.62 11.34 -5.29
N ASP A 103 12.11 12.45 -5.82
CA ASP A 103 11.83 13.66 -5.06
C ASP A 103 10.44 13.67 -4.40
N PHE A 104 9.60 12.69 -4.74
CA PHE A 104 8.30 12.55 -4.07
C PHE A 104 8.47 12.16 -2.62
N ARG A 105 7.68 12.80 -1.76
CA ARG A 105 7.73 12.56 -0.33
C ARG A 105 6.91 11.34 0.05
N THR A 106 7.38 10.66 1.08
CA THR A 106 6.74 9.50 1.68
C THR A 106 7.00 9.50 3.18
N GLN A 107 6.13 8.87 3.94
CA GLN A 107 6.27 8.66 5.38
C GLN A 107 6.27 7.16 5.67
N PRO A 108 7.44 6.50 5.59
CA PRO A 108 7.53 5.06 5.83
C PRO A 108 7.02 4.71 7.22
N ILE A 109 6.34 3.59 7.33
CA ILE A 109 5.82 3.09 8.60
C ILE A 109 6.32 1.68 8.88
N ASP A 110 6.68 1.37 10.11
CA ASP A 110 7.06 0.01 10.52
C ASP A 110 5.84 -0.92 10.45
N GLY A 111 6.05 -2.14 9.94
CA GLY A 111 4.97 -3.13 9.86
C GLY A 111 4.36 -3.50 11.21
N ARG A 112 5.12 -3.41 12.31
CA ARG A 112 4.61 -3.63 13.67
C ARG A 112 3.63 -2.54 14.09
N ASP A 113 3.90 -1.29 13.71
CA ASP A 113 3.01 -0.16 13.99
C ASP A 113 1.72 -0.29 13.17
N VAL A 114 1.81 -0.72 11.91
CA VAL A 114 0.61 -1.03 11.09
C VAL A 114 -0.26 -2.07 11.78
N VAL A 115 0.34 -3.16 12.30
CA VAL A 115 -0.39 -4.19 13.04
C VAL A 115 -1.00 -3.62 14.33
N ALA A 116 -0.29 -2.76 15.04
CA ALA A 116 -0.80 -2.10 16.25
C ALA A 116 -2.01 -1.20 15.92
N TYR A 117 -1.96 -0.41 14.84
CA TYR A 117 -3.08 0.39 14.37
C TYR A 117 -4.28 -0.45 13.96
N LEU A 118 -4.07 -1.52 13.18
CA LEU A 118 -5.14 -2.46 12.81
C LEU A 118 -5.79 -3.10 14.02
N LYS A 119 -4.98 -3.51 15.00
CA LYS A 119 -5.46 -4.06 16.26
C LYS A 119 -6.28 -3.04 17.07
N ALA A 120 -5.78 -1.81 17.15
CA ALA A 120 -6.49 -0.72 17.80
C ALA A 120 -7.83 -0.42 17.11
N ALA A 121 -7.84 -0.29 15.79
CA ALA A 121 -9.06 -0.09 14.99
C ALA A 121 -10.06 -1.26 15.17
N GLY A 122 -9.56 -2.49 15.28
CA GLY A 122 -10.39 -3.68 15.45
C GLY A 122 -11.01 -3.84 16.85
N LEU A 123 -10.33 -3.36 17.89
CA LEU A 123 -10.68 -3.65 19.29
C LEU A 123 -11.15 -2.44 20.10
N SER A 124 -10.74 -1.23 19.73
CA SER A 124 -11.11 -0.02 20.48
C SER A 124 -12.59 0.32 20.31
N PRO A 125 -13.24 0.86 21.35
CA PRO A 125 -14.57 1.42 21.20
C PRO A 125 -14.56 2.51 20.12
N ALA A 126 -15.50 2.45 19.21
CA ALA A 126 -15.67 3.45 18.18
C ALA A 126 -17.15 3.68 17.89
N PRO A 127 -17.54 4.88 17.46
CA PRO A 127 -18.90 5.12 17.01
C PRO A 127 -19.17 4.33 15.72
N HIS A 128 -20.45 4.07 15.48
CA HIS A 128 -20.88 3.50 14.19
C HIS A 128 -20.51 4.44 13.04
N GLY A 129 -20.25 3.84 11.89
CA GLY A 129 -19.95 4.55 10.66
C GLY A 129 -18.60 4.20 10.05
N ARG A 130 -18.24 4.99 9.05
CA ARG A 130 -17.01 4.83 8.28
C ARG A 130 -15.94 5.74 8.83
N HIS A 131 -14.76 5.19 9.02
CA HIS A 131 -13.59 5.91 9.52
C HIS A 131 -12.43 5.72 8.54
N VAL A 132 -11.94 6.81 7.99
CA VAL A 132 -10.77 6.82 7.10
C VAL A 132 -9.66 7.58 7.80
N LEU A 133 -8.54 6.92 8.03
CA LEU A 133 -7.41 7.45 8.79
C LEU A 133 -6.10 7.20 8.04
N ASP A 134 -5.33 8.24 7.82
CA ASP A 134 -3.97 8.11 7.32
C ASP A 134 -3.05 7.73 8.49
N ILE A 135 -2.27 6.67 8.29
CA ILE A 135 -1.27 6.19 9.26
C ILE A 135 0.12 6.27 8.66
N ALA A 136 1.07 6.76 9.43
CA ALA A 136 2.42 7.02 8.96
C ALA A 136 3.45 6.88 10.08
N GLY A 137 4.70 6.64 9.70
CA GLY A 137 5.82 6.79 10.62
C GLY A 137 6.19 8.26 10.86
N PRO A 138 7.09 8.54 11.80
CA PRO A 138 7.45 9.91 12.18
C PRO A 138 8.27 10.65 11.12
N ASP A 139 8.98 9.91 10.26
CA ASP A 139 9.92 10.48 9.29
C ASP A 139 9.21 10.84 7.97
N ASN A 140 9.31 12.10 7.56
CA ASN A 140 8.91 12.54 6.23
C ASN A 140 10.17 12.66 5.35
N VAL A 141 10.34 11.71 4.43
CA VAL A 141 11.53 11.59 3.57
C VAL A 141 11.14 11.57 2.09
N THR A 142 12.09 11.86 1.20
CA THR A 142 11.88 11.57 -0.22
C THR A 142 12.18 10.08 -0.50
N TYR A 143 11.66 9.55 -1.62
CA TYR A 143 12.01 8.19 -2.03
C TYR A 143 13.50 8.03 -2.29
N GLY A 144 14.18 9.06 -2.82
CA GLY A 144 15.63 9.06 -2.97
C GLY A 144 16.36 8.92 -1.63
N GLN A 145 15.92 9.68 -0.62
CA GLN A 145 16.45 9.55 0.74
C GLN A 145 16.15 8.17 1.36
N LEU A 146 14.96 7.62 1.11
CA LEU A 146 14.61 6.27 1.58
C LEU A 146 15.53 5.22 0.94
N ILE A 147 15.73 5.27 -0.39
CA ILE A 147 16.63 4.39 -1.12
C ILE A 147 18.06 4.48 -0.55
N GLN A 148 18.56 5.70 -0.33
CA GLN A 148 19.87 5.91 0.24
C GLN A 148 19.99 5.31 1.66
N ARG A 149 19.01 5.58 2.53
CA ARG A 149 19.00 5.01 3.90
C ARG A 149 18.97 3.49 3.91
N ILE A 150 18.24 2.87 2.98
CA ILE A 150 18.24 1.41 2.83
C ILE A 150 19.63 0.92 2.40
N ALA A 151 20.24 1.57 1.41
CA ALA A 151 21.58 1.23 0.93
C ALA A 151 22.63 1.37 2.03
N ASP A 152 22.59 2.43 2.83
CA ASP A 152 23.48 2.68 3.96
C ASP A 152 23.31 1.59 5.03
N ALA A 153 22.06 1.23 5.37
CA ALA A 153 21.77 0.14 6.31
C ALA A 153 22.25 -1.23 5.83
N MET A 154 22.31 -1.43 4.51
CA MET A 154 22.85 -2.64 3.87
C MET A 154 24.36 -2.57 3.64
N LEU A 155 25.03 -1.50 4.06
CA LEU A 155 26.45 -1.22 3.84
C LEU A 155 26.87 -1.23 2.35
N LEU A 156 25.96 -0.78 1.48
CA LEU A 156 26.19 -0.69 0.04
C LEU A 156 26.73 0.69 -0.32
N GLY A 157 28.06 0.86 -0.31
CA GLY A 157 28.74 2.07 -0.79
C GLY A 157 28.78 2.13 -2.32
N ARG A 158 27.67 2.47 -2.98
CA ARG A 158 27.56 2.52 -4.44
C ARG A 158 27.30 3.93 -4.95
N PRO A 159 27.85 4.29 -6.15
CA PRO A 159 27.50 5.56 -6.79
C PRO A 159 26.03 5.58 -7.20
N THR A 160 25.41 6.75 -7.14
CA THR A 160 24.03 6.97 -7.57
C THR A 160 23.94 7.09 -9.08
N LEU A 161 22.87 6.53 -9.65
CA LEU A 161 22.51 6.69 -11.06
C LEU A 161 21.11 7.30 -11.15
N GLU A 162 21.01 8.50 -11.66
CA GLU A 162 19.73 9.14 -11.95
C GLU A 162 19.11 8.53 -13.21
N LEU A 163 17.90 8.02 -13.07
CA LEU A 163 17.13 7.46 -14.18
C LEU A 163 16.09 8.49 -14.63
N PRO A 164 16.12 8.91 -15.91
CA PRO A 164 15.17 9.90 -16.45
C PRO A 164 13.78 9.31 -16.75
N PHE A 165 13.53 8.08 -16.34
CA PHE A 165 12.27 7.37 -16.56
C PHE A 165 11.78 6.67 -15.30
N SER A 166 10.48 6.47 -15.22
CA SER A 166 9.87 5.70 -14.14
C SER A 166 10.16 4.21 -14.31
N ILE A 167 10.65 3.57 -13.24
CA ILE A 167 10.76 2.11 -13.15
C ILE A 167 9.45 1.47 -12.63
N THR A 168 8.39 2.26 -12.49
CA THR A 168 7.08 1.83 -12.00
C THR A 168 6.46 0.67 -12.80
N PRO A 169 6.59 0.58 -14.14
CA PRO A 169 6.08 -0.58 -14.88
C PRO A 169 6.67 -1.92 -14.42
N VAL A 170 7.91 -1.90 -13.91
CA VAL A 170 8.58 -3.10 -13.38
C VAL A 170 8.10 -3.43 -11.96
N ALA A 171 7.70 -2.43 -11.19
CA ALA A 171 7.22 -2.58 -9.82
C ALA A 171 5.76 -3.04 -9.74
N SER A 172 4.96 -2.81 -10.79
CA SER A 172 3.54 -3.22 -10.84
C SER A 172 3.32 -4.68 -11.25
N VAL A 173 4.37 -5.40 -11.61
CA VAL A 173 4.32 -6.82 -12.03
C VAL A 173 4.71 -7.78 -10.89
N VAL A 174 4.96 -7.28 -9.68
CA VAL A 174 5.42 -8.12 -8.55
C VAL A 174 4.36 -8.20 -7.46
#